data_c6b5f02510db2a9b0a341233eadea8c6
#
_entry.id   c6b5f02510db2a9b0a341233eadea8c6
#
_cell.length_a   1.000
_cell.length_b   1.000
_cell.length_c   1.000
_cell.angle_alpha   90.00
_cell.angle_beta   90.00
_cell.angle_gamma   90.00
#
_symmetry.space_group_name_H-M   'P 1'
#
loop_
_entity.id
_entity.type
_entity.pdbx_description
1 polymer ?
#
loop_
_entity_poly.entity_id
_entity_poly.type
_entity_poly.pdbx_seq_one_letter_code
_entity_poly.pdbx_strand_id
1 'polypeptide(L)'
;MVARAYTVAFEGISARIVEVQCAITAGMPSFTIVGLPDKAVSEARERVRAALSSMSIALPTKRITVNLSPADLPKEGSHFDLPIALALLAALEILPRDAIASTVAIGELSLDGRLIPVIGALPSAMAAAEEDRSLLCPRECGAEAAWVGATQVLAAETLQQVVRHFTGQAPLTAAEAGEVVTETHIRDLREVKGQERAKRAMEIAAAGRHHMLMVGTPGSGKSMLAARLPGILPPLSAPEALETSMIHSLAGLLSEGGISRTRPFREPHHTASMAAIVGGGKGAKPGEISLAHNGVLFMDEFPEYSRQVLETLRQPIETGEVVVARANAHIRYPCRFLLIAAANPCKCGYLSDPARACARVPLCGDEYLGRISGPLMDRFDLRVDVPPVAFTDLDLPPSGDTSATVAVRVATARRVQAARFASRPDLRVNADLEGSLLDEVAAPDDAGRALLTRVAERFGLTARGYHRVLRVARTIADLDGSAGVRQPHVAEAVSYRITAAQTRS
;
A
#
# COMPACT_ATOMS: atom_id res chain seq x y z
N MET A 1 -39.89 20.63 -6.31
CA MET A 1 -39.27 19.43 -6.93
C MET A 1 -37.86 19.27 -6.40
N VAL A 2 -37.36 18.02 -6.23
CA VAL A 2 -36.02 17.74 -5.75
C VAL A 2 -35.14 17.37 -6.96
N ALA A 3 -34.03 18.06 -7.17
CA ALA A 3 -33.01 17.66 -8.13
C ALA A 3 -31.97 16.76 -7.46
N ARG A 4 -31.36 15.85 -8.23
CA ARG A 4 -30.40 14.85 -7.75
C ARG A 4 -29.14 14.88 -8.58
N ALA A 5 -28.00 14.78 -7.89
CA ALA A 5 -26.69 14.50 -8.46
C ALA A 5 -26.03 13.39 -7.64
N TYR A 6 -24.97 12.80 -8.14
CA TYR A 6 -24.28 11.70 -7.46
C TYR A 6 -22.81 12.00 -7.30
N THR A 7 -22.27 11.58 -6.19
CA THR A 7 -20.85 11.63 -5.84
C THR A 7 -20.47 10.42 -5.03
N VAL A 8 -19.30 10.42 -4.42
CA VAL A 8 -18.82 9.33 -3.59
C VAL A 8 -18.41 9.80 -2.19
N ALA A 9 -18.40 8.89 -1.24
CA ALA A 9 -17.67 9.03 0.02
C ALA A 9 -16.76 7.82 0.17
N PHE A 10 -15.55 8.04 0.71
CA PHE A 10 -14.53 7.01 0.81
C PHE A 10 -14.62 6.25 2.13
N GLU A 11 -14.59 4.91 2.03
CA GLU A 11 -14.53 4.00 3.16
C GLU A 11 -13.37 3.00 2.92
N GLY A 12 -12.18 3.35 3.42
CA GLY A 12 -10.94 2.66 3.06
C GLY A 12 -10.57 2.90 1.60
N ILE A 13 -10.31 1.83 0.87
CA ILE A 13 -10.01 1.89 -0.57
C ILE A 13 -11.27 1.94 -1.44
N SER A 14 -12.45 1.68 -0.86
CA SER A 14 -13.72 1.66 -1.57
C SER A 14 -14.36 3.03 -1.56
N ALA A 15 -15.03 3.37 -2.66
CA ALA A 15 -15.87 4.54 -2.78
C ALA A 15 -17.34 4.11 -2.79
N ARG A 16 -18.16 4.73 -1.95
CA ARG A 16 -19.62 4.46 -1.89
C ARG A 16 -20.39 5.63 -2.46
N ILE A 17 -21.38 5.33 -3.29
CA ILE A 17 -22.21 6.37 -3.91
C ILE A 17 -22.99 7.16 -2.86
N VAL A 18 -22.95 8.48 -3.00
CA VAL A 18 -23.69 9.46 -2.22
C VAL A 18 -24.63 10.22 -3.14
N GLU A 19 -25.91 10.21 -2.84
CA GLU A 19 -26.92 11.01 -3.54
C GLU A 19 -26.96 12.43 -2.95
N VAL A 20 -26.79 13.43 -3.79
CA VAL A 20 -26.84 14.85 -3.48
C VAL A 20 -28.20 15.38 -3.92
N GLN A 21 -29.11 15.62 -3.00
CA GLN A 21 -30.46 16.09 -3.24
C GLN A 21 -30.52 17.60 -3.00
N CYS A 22 -31.01 18.37 -3.96
CA CYS A 22 -31.22 19.80 -3.80
C CYS A 22 -32.69 20.18 -3.93
N ALA A 23 -33.21 20.91 -2.95
CA ALA A 23 -34.58 21.45 -2.93
C ALA A 23 -34.56 22.97 -2.75
N ILE A 24 -35.35 23.68 -3.57
CA ILE A 24 -35.57 25.13 -3.46
C ILE A 24 -37.02 25.35 -3.05
N THR A 25 -37.22 25.91 -1.86
CA THR A 25 -38.56 26.13 -1.26
C THR A 25 -38.78 27.59 -0.91
N ALA A 26 -40.04 28.00 -0.82
CA ALA A 26 -40.38 29.34 -0.31
C ALA A 26 -39.92 29.47 1.15
N GLY A 27 -39.46 30.68 1.53
CA GLY A 27 -39.01 30.99 2.88
C GLY A 27 -37.87 32.00 2.92
N MET A 28 -37.36 32.27 4.11
CA MET A 28 -36.22 33.19 4.25
C MET A 28 -34.98 32.63 3.50
N PRO A 29 -34.26 33.50 2.77
CA PRO A 29 -33.09 33.09 2.02
C PRO A 29 -32.06 32.40 2.91
N SER A 30 -31.76 31.17 2.61
CA SER A 30 -30.74 30.38 3.31
C SER A 30 -30.16 29.31 2.40
N PHE A 31 -28.90 28.92 2.63
CA PHE A 31 -28.27 27.80 1.96
C PHE A 31 -27.71 26.84 3.03
N THR A 32 -28.34 25.68 3.17
CA THR A 32 -28.03 24.69 4.22
C THR A 32 -27.67 23.36 3.60
N ILE A 33 -26.60 22.74 4.11
CA ILE A 33 -26.17 21.37 3.74
C ILE A 33 -26.39 20.48 4.95
N VAL A 34 -27.07 19.33 4.77
CA VAL A 34 -27.39 18.33 5.80
C VAL A 34 -26.92 16.94 5.37
N GLY A 35 -26.82 15.98 6.30
CA GLY A 35 -26.39 14.61 6.01
C GLY A 35 -24.96 14.30 6.47
N LEU A 36 -24.60 14.74 7.69
CA LEU A 36 -23.27 14.59 8.32
C LEU A 36 -22.10 15.17 7.50
N PRO A 37 -22.20 16.44 7.03
CA PRO A 37 -21.07 17.09 6.35
C PRO A 37 -19.97 17.43 7.35
N ASP A 38 -18.70 17.22 6.96
CA ASP A 38 -17.56 17.80 7.69
C ASP A 38 -17.47 19.31 7.47
N LYS A 39 -16.42 19.93 8.06
CA LYS A 39 -16.21 21.37 7.89
C LYS A 39 -15.97 21.75 6.42
N ALA A 40 -15.19 20.95 5.67
CA ALA A 40 -14.87 21.23 4.28
C ALA A 40 -16.12 21.17 3.37
N VAL A 41 -16.98 20.18 3.60
CA VAL A 41 -18.27 20.03 2.90
C VAL A 41 -19.23 21.16 3.30
N SER A 42 -19.23 21.58 4.56
CA SER A 42 -20.06 22.71 5.02
C SER A 42 -19.62 24.04 4.40
N GLU A 43 -18.33 24.22 4.11
CA GLU A 43 -17.76 25.39 3.43
C GLU A 43 -18.07 25.42 1.92
N ALA A 44 -18.42 24.27 1.31
CA ALA A 44 -18.78 24.14 -0.11
C ALA A 44 -19.84 25.18 -0.54
N ARG A 45 -20.78 25.52 0.35
CA ARG A 45 -21.83 26.52 0.05
C ARG A 45 -21.24 27.86 -0.40
N GLU A 46 -20.14 28.32 0.21
CA GLU A 46 -19.52 29.60 -0.14
C GLU A 46 -18.77 29.52 -1.47
N ARG A 47 -18.04 28.40 -1.70
CA ARG A 47 -17.33 28.16 -2.96
C ARG A 47 -18.31 28.02 -4.13
N VAL A 48 -19.38 27.23 -3.97
CA VAL A 48 -20.43 27.05 -4.98
C VAL A 48 -21.13 28.38 -5.26
N ARG A 49 -21.47 29.15 -4.23
CA ARG A 49 -22.08 30.49 -4.42
C ARG A 49 -21.19 31.42 -5.24
N ALA A 50 -19.91 31.50 -4.89
CA ALA A 50 -18.95 32.35 -5.60
C ALA A 50 -18.76 31.90 -7.05
N ALA A 51 -18.58 30.57 -7.28
CA ALA A 51 -18.43 30.03 -8.62
C ALA A 51 -19.64 30.27 -9.52
N LEU A 52 -20.86 30.14 -9.01
CA LEU A 52 -22.07 30.47 -9.77
C LEU A 52 -22.20 31.99 -10.06
N SER A 53 -21.84 32.82 -9.07
CA SER A 53 -21.83 34.29 -9.24
C SER A 53 -20.82 34.72 -10.30
N SER A 54 -19.65 34.11 -10.38
CA SER A 54 -18.63 34.39 -11.43
C SER A 54 -19.13 34.06 -12.84
N MET A 55 -20.07 33.11 -12.95
CA MET A 55 -20.76 32.79 -14.22
C MET A 55 -22.02 33.60 -14.48
N SER A 56 -22.27 34.67 -13.70
CA SER A 56 -23.47 35.49 -13.76
C SER A 56 -24.78 34.71 -13.47
N ILE A 57 -24.72 33.64 -12.73
CA ILE A 57 -25.85 32.84 -12.26
C ILE A 57 -26.23 33.33 -10.86
N ALA A 58 -27.34 34.05 -10.74
CA ALA A 58 -27.83 34.52 -9.45
C ALA A 58 -28.58 33.42 -8.70
N LEU A 59 -28.30 33.26 -7.43
CA LEU A 59 -29.09 32.39 -6.57
C LEU A 59 -30.44 33.02 -6.22
N PRO A 60 -31.53 32.24 -6.19
CA PRO A 60 -32.84 32.76 -5.85
C PRO A 60 -32.91 33.18 -4.38
N THR A 61 -33.68 34.21 -4.09
CA THR A 61 -34.00 34.69 -2.72
C THR A 61 -35.00 33.75 -2.04
N LYS A 62 -34.66 32.45 -1.99
CA LYS A 62 -35.46 31.35 -1.43
C LYS A 62 -34.62 30.49 -0.51
N ARG A 63 -35.25 29.57 0.19
CA ARG A 63 -34.55 28.56 1.02
C ARG A 63 -34.00 27.45 0.12
N ILE A 64 -32.66 27.27 0.11
CA ILE A 64 -31.96 26.20 -0.58
C ILE A 64 -31.53 25.19 0.48
N THR A 65 -31.92 23.92 0.31
CA THR A 65 -31.50 22.83 1.17
C THR A 65 -30.85 21.76 0.32
N VAL A 66 -29.62 21.40 0.64
CA VAL A 66 -28.89 20.26 0.04
C VAL A 66 -28.79 19.15 1.08
N ASN A 67 -29.27 17.97 0.74
CA ASN A 67 -29.19 16.76 1.58
C ASN A 67 -28.25 15.75 0.95
N LEU A 68 -27.32 15.21 1.75
CA LEU A 68 -26.35 14.20 1.35
C LEU A 68 -26.77 12.83 1.93
N SER A 69 -27.24 11.93 1.07
CA SER A 69 -27.78 10.62 1.46
C SER A 69 -26.82 9.48 1.06
N PRO A 70 -26.62 8.46 1.89
CA PRO A 70 -27.27 8.17 3.17
C PRO A 70 -26.71 8.98 4.34
N ALA A 71 -27.49 9.20 5.39
CA ALA A 71 -27.12 10.05 6.52
C ALA A 71 -26.13 9.39 7.52
N ASP A 72 -25.99 8.08 7.48
CA ASP A 72 -25.10 7.29 8.35
C ASP A 72 -23.63 7.29 7.90
N LEU A 73 -23.37 7.66 6.63
CA LEU A 73 -22.03 7.72 6.05
C LEU A 73 -21.43 9.11 6.25
N PRO A 74 -20.25 9.27 6.89
CA PRO A 74 -19.56 10.56 7.00
C PRO A 74 -19.17 11.10 5.62
N LYS A 75 -19.41 12.40 5.38
CA LYS A 75 -19.02 13.09 4.14
C LYS A 75 -17.86 14.02 4.45
N GLU A 76 -16.72 13.73 3.89
CA GLU A 76 -15.47 14.44 4.17
C GLU A 76 -14.76 14.82 2.86
N GLY A 77 -14.19 16.01 2.85
CA GLY A 77 -13.37 16.50 1.73
C GLY A 77 -14.10 17.52 0.84
N SER A 78 -13.31 18.19 -0.01
CA SER A 78 -13.78 19.27 -0.87
C SER A 78 -14.39 18.79 -2.20
N HIS A 79 -14.27 17.52 -2.53
CA HIS A 79 -14.79 16.96 -3.80
C HIS A 79 -16.31 17.00 -3.92
N PHE A 80 -17.03 17.36 -2.86
CA PHE A 80 -18.49 17.57 -2.85
C PHE A 80 -18.93 18.87 -3.52
N ASP A 81 -18.02 19.83 -3.78
CA ASP A 81 -18.39 21.12 -4.35
C ASP A 81 -19.07 20.99 -5.72
N LEU A 82 -18.46 20.23 -6.63
CA LEU A 82 -19.00 20.03 -7.98
C LEU A 82 -20.38 19.34 -7.96
N PRO A 83 -20.59 18.19 -7.27
CA PRO A 83 -21.92 17.57 -7.25
C PRO A 83 -22.98 18.44 -6.57
N ILE A 84 -22.64 19.26 -5.56
CA ILE A 84 -23.55 20.24 -4.95
C ILE A 84 -23.93 21.31 -5.97
N ALA A 85 -22.96 21.83 -6.74
CA ALA A 85 -23.20 22.81 -7.80
C ALA A 85 -24.13 22.23 -8.89
N LEU A 86 -23.90 20.97 -9.32
CA LEU A 86 -24.72 20.29 -10.32
C LEU A 86 -26.16 20.09 -9.84
N ALA A 87 -26.35 19.60 -8.60
CA ALA A 87 -27.67 19.44 -8.02
C ALA A 87 -28.43 20.78 -7.92
N LEU A 88 -27.71 21.86 -7.59
CA LEU A 88 -28.29 23.21 -7.52
C LEU A 88 -28.65 23.74 -8.91
N LEU A 89 -27.78 23.61 -9.90
CA LEU A 89 -28.01 23.99 -11.29
C LEU A 89 -29.21 23.23 -11.91
N ALA A 90 -29.37 21.96 -11.57
CA ALA A 90 -30.51 21.15 -11.96
C ALA A 90 -31.82 21.58 -11.25
N ALA A 91 -31.71 22.01 -9.98
CA ALA A 91 -32.85 22.55 -9.23
C ALA A 91 -33.30 23.92 -9.77
N LEU A 92 -32.35 24.67 -10.36
CA LEU A 92 -32.61 25.95 -11.08
C LEU A 92 -33.07 25.75 -12.52
N GLU A 93 -33.20 24.50 -12.99
CA GLU A 93 -33.59 24.11 -14.35
C GLU A 93 -32.62 24.63 -15.45
N ILE A 94 -31.37 24.91 -15.06
CA ILE A 94 -30.27 25.28 -15.99
C ILE A 94 -29.70 24.04 -16.66
N LEU A 95 -29.65 22.91 -15.92
CA LEU A 95 -29.12 21.64 -16.42
C LEU A 95 -30.22 20.55 -16.48
N PRO A 96 -30.18 19.64 -17.48
CA PRO A 96 -31.10 18.54 -17.59
C PRO A 96 -30.92 17.54 -16.43
N ARG A 97 -31.98 17.23 -15.72
CA ARG A 97 -31.94 16.34 -14.52
C ARG A 97 -31.51 14.93 -14.85
N ASP A 98 -31.97 14.38 -15.96
CA ASP A 98 -31.70 12.98 -16.36
C ASP A 98 -30.22 12.80 -16.76
N ALA A 99 -29.62 13.80 -17.43
CA ALA A 99 -28.22 13.76 -17.81
C ALA A 99 -27.28 13.80 -16.57
N ILE A 100 -27.66 14.57 -15.53
CA ILE A 100 -26.90 14.63 -14.28
C ILE A 100 -27.08 13.35 -13.47
N ALA A 101 -28.25 12.75 -13.49
CA ALA A 101 -28.54 11.51 -12.77
C ALA A 101 -27.72 10.29 -13.28
N SER A 102 -27.26 10.31 -14.53
CA SER A 102 -26.40 9.27 -15.10
C SER A 102 -24.89 9.49 -14.86
N THR A 103 -24.54 10.52 -14.08
CA THR A 103 -23.15 10.93 -13.87
C THR A 103 -22.81 10.99 -12.38
N VAL A 104 -21.68 10.39 -12.00
CA VAL A 104 -21.02 10.59 -10.71
C VAL A 104 -20.06 11.76 -10.86
N ALA A 105 -20.08 12.74 -9.97
CA ALA A 105 -19.23 13.92 -10.06
C ALA A 105 -18.36 14.08 -8.83
N ILE A 106 -17.09 14.41 -9.04
CA ILE A 106 -16.13 14.76 -7.99
C ILE A 106 -15.34 16.01 -8.43
N GLY A 107 -15.07 16.91 -7.51
CA GLY A 107 -14.24 18.10 -7.80
C GLY A 107 -14.45 19.21 -6.78
N GLU A 108 -13.36 19.91 -6.46
CA GLU A 108 -13.42 21.14 -5.67
C GLU A 108 -13.60 22.35 -6.62
N LEU A 109 -14.32 23.35 -6.18
CA LEU A 109 -14.53 24.60 -6.94
C LEU A 109 -13.68 25.73 -6.35
N SER A 110 -12.93 26.40 -7.20
CA SER A 110 -12.40 27.72 -6.89
C SER A 110 -13.50 28.79 -6.97
N LEU A 111 -13.27 29.97 -6.39
CA LEU A 111 -14.24 31.04 -6.36
C LEU A 111 -14.57 31.62 -7.76
N ASP A 112 -13.66 31.43 -8.72
CA ASP A 112 -13.83 31.80 -10.14
C ASP A 112 -14.42 30.72 -11.03
N GLY A 113 -14.81 29.54 -10.42
CA GLY A 113 -15.46 28.45 -11.11
C GLY A 113 -14.53 27.46 -11.80
N ARG A 114 -13.20 27.49 -11.54
CA ARG A 114 -12.29 26.42 -11.97
C ARG A 114 -12.48 25.18 -11.13
N LEU A 115 -12.28 24.03 -11.75
CA LEU A 115 -12.25 22.73 -11.09
C LEU A 115 -10.83 22.43 -10.59
N ILE A 116 -10.71 22.22 -9.30
CA ILE A 116 -9.45 21.91 -8.61
C ILE A 116 -9.35 20.41 -8.43
N PRO A 117 -8.19 19.79 -8.69
CA PRO A 117 -7.98 18.36 -8.54
C PRO A 117 -8.26 17.88 -7.12
N VAL A 118 -8.80 16.66 -7.03
CA VAL A 118 -9.16 16.01 -5.78
C VAL A 118 -8.55 14.60 -5.72
N ILE A 119 -8.39 14.07 -4.53
CA ILE A 119 -7.89 12.70 -4.32
C ILE A 119 -8.99 11.67 -4.57
N GLY A 120 -8.59 10.45 -4.94
CA GLY A 120 -9.51 9.31 -5.04
C GLY A 120 -10.28 9.25 -6.37
N ALA A 121 -9.73 9.78 -7.47
CA ALA A 121 -10.38 9.72 -8.78
C ALA A 121 -10.55 8.28 -9.28
N LEU A 122 -9.53 7.43 -9.09
CA LEU A 122 -9.56 6.02 -9.49
C LEU A 122 -10.66 5.21 -8.75
N PRO A 123 -10.74 5.20 -7.41
CA PRO A 123 -11.85 4.51 -6.72
C PRO A 123 -13.22 5.14 -7.03
N SER A 124 -13.29 6.43 -7.33
CA SER A 124 -14.55 7.07 -7.76
C SER A 124 -15.03 6.58 -9.12
N ALA A 125 -14.09 6.37 -10.07
CA ALA A 125 -14.40 5.80 -11.38
C ALA A 125 -14.86 4.34 -11.27
N MET A 126 -14.29 3.55 -10.35
CA MET A 126 -14.74 2.21 -10.08
C MET A 126 -16.19 2.18 -9.55
N ALA A 127 -16.49 3.03 -8.57
CA ALA A 127 -17.85 3.13 -8.04
C ALA A 127 -18.86 3.62 -9.09
N ALA A 128 -18.46 4.51 -9.98
CA ALA A 128 -19.29 4.94 -11.11
C ALA A 128 -19.57 3.79 -12.09
N ALA A 129 -18.55 2.98 -12.41
CA ALA A 129 -18.67 1.82 -13.28
C ALA A 129 -19.59 0.75 -12.70
N GLU A 130 -19.54 0.49 -11.40
CA GLU A 130 -20.42 -0.47 -10.70
C GLU A 130 -21.92 -0.09 -10.80
N GLU A 131 -22.21 1.20 -10.95
CA GLU A 131 -23.57 1.76 -11.08
C GLU A 131 -23.95 2.11 -12.53
N ASP A 132 -23.17 1.64 -13.52
CA ASP A 132 -23.37 1.97 -14.96
C ASP A 132 -23.47 3.49 -15.22
N ARG A 133 -22.68 4.31 -14.51
CA ARG A 133 -22.66 5.77 -14.63
C ARG A 133 -21.33 6.26 -15.19
N SER A 134 -21.34 7.41 -15.87
CA SER A 134 -20.12 8.13 -16.21
C SER A 134 -19.52 8.83 -14.99
N LEU A 135 -18.20 9.10 -15.02
CA LEU A 135 -17.54 9.94 -14.03
C LEU A 135 -17.24 11.32 -14.62
N LEU A 136 -17.57 12.38 -13.88
CA LEU A 136 -17.17 13.77 -14.18
C LEU A 136 -16.16 14.21 -13.11
N CYS A 137 -14.99 14.66 -13.53
CA CYS A 137 -13.91 15.07 -12.63
C CYS A 137 -13.12 16.25 -13.16
N PRO A 138 -12.25 16.89 -12.34
CA PRO A 138 -11.27 17.85 -12.81
C PRO A 138 -10.35 17.26 -13.87
N ARG A 139 -9.84 18.07 -14.80
CA ARG A 139 -9.02 17.62 -15.93
C ARG A 139 -7.80 16.81 -15.48
N GLU A 140 -7.12 17.25 -14.44
CA GLU A 140 -5.93 16.60 -13.89
C GLU A 140 -6.22 15.22 -13.29
N CYS A 141 -7.48 14.94 -12.91
CA CYS A 141 -7.92 13.64 -12.39
C CYS A 141 -8.34 12.67 -13.51
N GLY A 142 -8.53 13.16 -14.74
CA GLY A 142 -9.11 12.38 -15.83
C GLY A 142 -8.26 11.18 -16.24
N ALA A 143 -6.95 11.37 -16.39
CA ALA A 143 -6.02 10.32 -16.80
C ALA A 143 -5.95 9.16 -15.77
N GLU A 144 -6.00 9.50 -14.46
CA GLU A 144 -6.08 8.53 -13.37
C GLU A 144 -7.38 7.72 -13.41
N ALA A 145 -8.51 8.41 -13.52
CA ALA A 145 -9.84 7.79 -13.50
C ALA A 145 -10.08 6.90 -14.73
N ALA A 146 -9.54 7.26 -15.89
CA ALA A 146 -9.74 6.53 -17.15
C ALA A 146 -9.11 5.14 -17.17
N TRP A 147 -8.22 4.80 -16.23
CA TRP A 147 -7.67 3.45 -16.09
C TRP A 147 -8.69 2.37 -15.78
N VAL A 148 -9.84 2.72 -15.24
CA VAL A 148 -10.93 1.76 -14.98
C VAL A 148 -11.44 1.13 -16.28
N GLY A 149 -11.49 1.89 -17.38
CA GLY A 149 -11.87 1.42 -18.70
C GLY A 149 -13.33 0.96 -18.86
N ALA A 150 -14.04 0.72 -17.75
CA ALA A 150 -15.42 0.24 -17.72
C ALA A 150 -16.45 1.39 -17.63
N THR A 151 -16.01 2.63 -17.48
CA THR A 151 -16.86 3.82 -17.44
C THR A 151 -16.29 4.94 -18.29
N GLN A 152 -17.18 5.78 -18.82
CA GLN A 152 -16.78 7.00 -19.53
C GLN A 152 -16.36 8.07 -18.49
N VAL A 153 -15.14 8.58 -18.63
CA VAL A 153 -14.61 9.65 -17.78
C VAL A 153 -14.65 10.96 -18.54
N LEU A 154 -15.39 11.92 -18.01
CA LEU A 154 -15.49 13.28 -18.54
C LEU A 154 -14.62 14.21 -17.69
N ALA A 155 -13.65 14.86 -18.28
CA ALA A 155 -12.70 15.72 -17.58
C ALA A 155 -12.90 17.20 -17.99
N ALA A 156 -13.03 18.10 -17.01
CA ALA A 156 -13.28 19.51 -17.24
C ALA A 156 -12.35 20.40 -16.41
N GLU A 157 -12.03 21.58 -16.92
CA GLU A 157 -11.22 22.61 -16.24
C GLU A 157 -12.08 23.59 -15.45
N THR A 158 -13.32 23.81 -15.91
CA THR A 158 -14.22 24.82 -15.33
C THR A 158 -15.66 24.34 -15.25
N LEU A 159 -16.41 24.85 -14.28
CA LEU A 159 -17.85 24.63 -14.17
C LEU A 159 -18.60 25.10 -15.42
N GLN A 160 -18.09 26.14 -16.10
CA GLN A 160 -18.68 26.62 -17.36
C GLN A 160 -18.60 25.56 -18.48
N GLN A 161 -17.46 24.87 -18.62
CA GLN A 161 -17.33 23.74 -19.57
C GLN A 161 -18.33 22.63 -19.26
N VAL A 162 -18.51 22.32 -17.99
CA VAL A 162 -19.50 21.32 -17.52
C VAL A 162 -20.92 21.74 -17.91
N VAL A 163 -21.28 22.99 -17.68
CA VAL A 163 -22.62 23.51 -18.06
C VAL A 163 -22.81 23.44 -19.58
N ARG A 164 -21.81 23.80 -20.37
CA ARG A 164 -21.89 23.74 -21.85
C ARG A 164 -22.05 22.30 -22.35
N HIS A 165 -21.40 21.35 -21.69
CA HIS A 165 -21.52 19.93 -22.02
C HIS A 165 -22.96 19.45 -21.82
N PHE A 166 -23.51 19.62 -20.62
CA PHE A 166 -24.86 19.13 -20.31
C PHE A 166 -25.98 19.91 -21.03
N THR A 167 -25.72 21.15 -21.49
CA THR A 167 -26.67 21.89 -22.32
C THR A 167 -26.53 21.62 -23.82
N GLY A 168 -25.59 20.72 -24.22
CA GLY A 168 -25.35 20.35 -25.61
C GLY A 168 -24.62 21.40 -26.46
N GLN A 169 -24.10 22.47 -25.84
CA GLN A 169 -23.38 23.55 -26.54
C GLN A 169 -21.95 23.15 -26.95
N ALA A 170 -21.24 22.42 -26.08
CA ALA A 170 -19.88 21.93 -26.31
C ALA A 170 -19.63 20.65 -25.52
N PRO A 171 -19.66 19.48 -26.16
CA PRO A 171 -19.43 18.23 -25.48
C PRO A 171 -17.99 18.12 -24.98
N LEU A 172 -17.82 17.58 -23.78
CA LEU A 172 -16.51 17.19 -23.26
C LEU A 172 -16.01 15.93 -23.96
N THR A 173 -14.74 15.87 -24.27
CA THR A 173 -14.10 14.63 -24.74
C THR A 173 -13.85 13.70 -23.58
N ALA A 174 -13.97 12.39 -23.82
CA ALA A 174 -13.59 11.39 -22.81
C ALA A 174 -12.10 11.50 -22.50
N ALA A 175 -11.75 11.36 -21.24
CA ALA A 175 -10.36 11.30 -20.83
C ALA A 175 -9.73 9.97 -21.26
N GLU A 176 -8.47 10.01 -21.66
CA GLU A 176 -7.66 8.84 -21.96
C GLU A 176 -6.85 8.45 -20.71
N ALA A 177 -6.60 7.14 -20.56
CA ALA A 177 -5.77 6.63 -19.47
C ALA A 177 -4.34 7.17 -19.56
N GLY A 178 -3.76 7.50 -18.43
CA GLY A 178 -2.37 7.92 -18.34
C GLY A 178 -1.39 6.82 -18.75
N GLU A 179 -0.12 7.15 -18.84
CA GLU A 179 0.91 6.16 -19.21
C GLU A 179 1.21 5.18 -18.07
N VAL A 180 1.58 3.95 -18.44
CA VAL A 180 2.11 2.99 -17.46
C VAL A 180 3.53 3.40 -17.07
N VAL A 181 3.70 3.87 -15.85
CA VAL A 181 5.01 4.23 -15.34
C VAL A 181 5.77 2.94 -14.96
N THR A 182 6.89 2.71 -15.61
CA THR A 182 7.83 1.64 -15.26
C THR A 182 9.14 2.31 -14.84
N GLU A 183 9.42 2.32 -13.55
CA GLU A 183 10.72 2.79 -13.07
C GLU A 183 11.80 1.75 -13.34
N THR A 184 12.89 2.16 -13.95
CA THR A 184 14.09 1.34 -14.09
C THR A 184 14.93 1.47 -12.82
N HIS A 185 15.11 0.38 -12.09
CA HIS A 185 15.99 0.35 -10.93
C HIS A 185 17.46 0.34 -11.38
N ILE A 186 18.15 1.44 -11.15
CA ILE A 186 19.56 1.64 -11.58
C ILE A 186 20.54 0.88 -10.69
N ARG A 187 20.14 0.57 -9.43
CA ARG A 187 21.04 -0.06 -8.44
C ARG A 187 21.13 -1.57 -8.65
N ASP A 188 22.33 -2.09 -8.90
CA ASP A 188 22.57 -3.52 -9.12
C ASP A 188 23.05 -4.22 -7.83
N LEU A 189 22.52 -5.43 -7.57
CA LEU A 189 22.88 -6.26 -6.43
C LEU A 189 24.36 -6.65 -6.47
N ARG A 190 24.95 -6.80 -7.65
CA ARG A 190 26.36 -7.08 -7.88
C ARG A 190 27.31 -6.00 -7.33
N GLU A 191 26.86 -4.75 -7.19
CA GLU A 191 27.64 -3.66 -6.60
C GLU A 191 27.86 -3.84 -5.09
N VAL A 192 27.03 -4.64 -4.42
CA VAL A 192 27.24 -4.98 -3.02
C VAL A 192 28.31 -6.06 -2.94
N LYS A 193 29.48 -5.68 -2.45
CA LYS A 193 30.63 -6.58 -2.34
C LYS A 193 30.49 -7.52 -1.14
N GLY A 194 30.87 -8.76 -1.33
CA GLY A 194 30.63 -9.79 -0.32
C GLY A 194 29.15 -10.03 -0.06
N GLN A 195 28.78 -10.40 1.19
CA GLN A 195 27.42 -10.55 1.67
C GLN A 195 26.58 -11.61 0.92
N GLU A 196 27.20 -12.67 0.41
CA GLU A 196 26.55 -13.69 -0.44
C GLU A 196 25.35 -14.36 0.29
N ARG A 197 25.50 -14.58 1.60
CA ARG A 197 24.40 -15.14 2.41
C ARG A 197 23.20 -14.18 2.49
N ALA A 198 23.46 -12.88 2.63
CA ALA A 198 22.41 -11.86 2.66
C ALA A 198 21.75 -11.66 1.30
N LYS A 199 22.53 -11.70 0.20
CA LYS A 199 22.00 -11.67 -1.17
C LYS A 199 21.10 -12.88 -1.44
N ARG A 200 21.52 -14.10 -1.05
CA ARG A 200 20.69 -15.31 -1.17
C ARG A 200 19.41 -15.22 -0.33
N ALA A 201 19.48 -14.73 0.90
CA ALA A 201 18.29 -14.49 1.72
C ALA A 201 17.34 -13.47 1.10
N MET A 202 17.86 -12.42 0.45
CA MET A 202 17.02 -11.47 -0.29
C MET A 202 16.32 -12.11 -1.49
N GLU A 203 17.00 -12.98 -2.23
CA GLU A 203 16.40 -13.75 -3.32
C GLU A 203 15.25 -14.62 -2.81
N ILE A 204 15.45 -15.34 -1.70
CA ILE A 204 14.41 -16.17 -1.05
C ILE A 204 13.25 -15.27 -0.56
N ALA A 205 13.57 -14.15 0.12
CA ALA A 205 12.59 -13.18 0.58
C ALA A 205 11.74 -12.63 -0.57
N ALA A 206 12.36 -12.27 -1.68
CA ALA A 206 11.71 -11.79 -2.89
C ALA A 206 10.83 -12.88 -3.54
N ALA A 207 11.32 -14.11 -3.63
CA ALA A 207 10.61 -15.22 -4.25
C ALA A 207 9.36 -15.64 -3.48
N GLY A 208 9.42 -15.71 -2.13
CA GLY A 208 8.33 -16.20 -1.29
C GLY A 208 7.58 -15.12 -0.52
N ARG A 209 7.98 -13.85 -0.58
CA ARG A 209 7.53 -12.75 0.30
C ARG A 209 7.83 -13.05 1.79
N HIS A 210 9.00 -13.61 2.09
CA HIS A 210 9.41 -13.93 3.44
C HIS A 210 10.00 -12.73 4.15
N HIS A 211 9.47 -12.38 5.32
CA HIS A 211 9.97 -11.26 6.13
C HIS A 211 11.38 -11.53 6.62
N MET A 212 12.25 -10.52 6.49
CA MET A 212 13.67 -10.67 6.76
C MET A 212 14.17 -9.64 7.77
N LEU A 213 14.96 -10.08 8.74
CA LEU A 213 15.71 -9.24 9.66
C LEU A 213 17.21 -9.38 9.38
N MET A 214 17.85 -8.27 9.09
CA MET A 214 19.30 -8.15 8.94
C MET A 214 19.92 -7.58 10.22
N VAL A 215 20.91 -8.27 10.77
CA VAL A 215 21.65 -7.78 11.94
C VAL A 215 23.12 -7.62 11.56
N GLY A 216 23.69 -6.44 11.79
CA GLY A 216 25.11 -6.20 11.43
C GLY A 216 25.59 -4.85 11.95
N THR A 217 26.92 -4.71 11.99
CA THR A 217 27.56 -3.46 12.44
C THR A 217 27.15 -2.26 11.58
N PRO A 218 27.25 -1.03 12.10
CA PRO A 218 27.09 0.17 11.28
C PRO A 218 28.02 0.11 10.05
N GLY A 219 27.53 0.51 8.88
CA GLY A 219 28.32 0.48 7.64
C GLY A 219 28.50 -0.90 6.99
N SER A 220 27.86 -1.99 7.49
CA SER A 220 27.96 -3.32 6.88
C SER A 220 27.18 -3.50 5.57
N GLY A 221 26.44 -2.48 5.10
CA GLY A 221 25.73 -2.50 3.82
C GLY A 221 24.25 -2.93 3.89
N LYS A 222 23.64 -3.01 5.07
CA LYS A 222 22.23 -3.42 5.26
C LYS A 222 21.24 -2.60 4.41
N SER A 223 21.31 -1.27 4.51
CA SER A 223 20.44 -0.35 3.77
C SER A 223 20.75 -0.39 2.26
N MET A 224 22.03 -0.61 1.89
CA MET A 224 22.42 -0.84 0.48
C MET A 224 21.79 -2.11 -0.10
N LEU A 225 21.76 -3.19 0.66
CA LEU A 225 21.08 -4.43 0.28
C LEU A 225 19.57 -4.19 0.09
N ALA A 226 18.91 -3.63 1.11
CA ALA A 226 17.47 -3.37 1.07
C ALA A 226 17.05 -2.51 -0.14
N ALA A 227 17.81 -1.46 -0.46
CA ALA A 227 17.53 -0.56 -1.58
C ALA A 227 17.66 -1.22 -2.98
N ARG A 228 18.22 -2.44 -3.07
CA ARG A 228 18.31 -3.23 -4.32
C ARG A 228 17.21 -4.26 -4.47
N LEU A 229 16.41 -4.47 -3.42
CA LEU A 229 15.31 -5.43 -3.44
C LEU A 229 14.25 -5.13 -4.52
N PRO A 230 13.83 -3.87 -4.76
CA PRO A 230 12.90 -3.57 -5.86
C PRO A 230 13.38 -4.06 -7.22
N GLY A 231 14.69 -4.03 -7.48
CA GLY A 231 15.29 -4.47 -8.75
C GLY A 231 15.28 -5.98 -8.99
N ILE A 232 14.97 -6.80 -7.98
CA ILE A 232 14.85 -8.26 -8.10
C ILE A 232 13.41 -8.76 -7.95
N LEU A 233 12.47 -7.87 -7.60
CA LEU A 233 11.05 -8.23 -7.53
C LEU A 233 10.40 -8.18 -8.91
N PRO A 234 9.49 -9.12 -9.22
CA PRO A 234 8.71 -9.05 -10.46
C PRO A 234 7.77 -7.83 -10.44
N PRO A 235 7.46 -7.24 -11.59
CA PRO A 235 6.50 -6.14 -11.67
C PRO A 235 5.15 -6.55 -11.11
N LEU A 236 4.35 -5.56 -10.71
CA LEU A 236 2.98 -5.78 -10.28
C LEU A 236 2.16 -6.38 -11.43
N SER A 237 1.34 -7.39 -11.14
CA SER A 237 0.28 -7.84 -12.04
C SER A 237 -0.78 -6.74 -12.19
N ALA A 238 -1.64 -6.82 -13.21
CA ALA A 238 -2.67 -5.80 -13.41
C ALA A 238 -3.61 -5.61 -12.19
N PRO A 239 -4.10 -6.68 -11.53
CA PRO A 239 -4.87 -6.53 -10.30
C PRO A 239 -4.07 -5.90 -9.14
N GLU A 240 -2.80 -6.33 -8.94
CA GLU A 240 -1.94 -5.75 -7.90
C GLU A 240 -1.65 -4.26 -8.16
N ALA A 241 -1.41 -3.88 -9.43
CA ALA A 241 -1.18 -2.50 -9.81
C ALA A 241 -2.41 -1.63 -9.52
N LEU A 242 -3.61 -2.14 -9.82
CA LEU A 242 -4.86 -1.44 -9.54
C LEU A 242 -5.08 -1.27 -8.02
N GLU A 243 -4.98 -2.34 -7.22
CA GLU A 243 -5.10 -2.29 -5.76
C GLU A 243 -4.12 -1.28 -5.13
N THR A 244 -2.87 -1.29 -5.59
CA THR A 244 -1.82 -0.39 -5.09
C THR A 244 -2.11 1.05 -5.50
N SER A 245 -2.53 1.27 -6.75
CA SER A 245 -2.86 2.60 -7.25
C SER A 245 -4.08 3.22 -6.56
N MET A 246 -5.07 2.41 -6.16
CA MET A 246 -6.21 2.90 -5.37
C MET A 246 -5.77 3.48 -4.02
N ILE A 247 -4.83 2.81 -3.33
CA ILE A 247 -4.28 3.31 -2.06
C ILE A 247 -3.49 4.61 -2.30
N HIS A 248 -2.67 4.64 -3.36
CA HIS A 248 -1.86 5.81 -3.71
C HIS A 248 -2.72 6.99 -4.18
N SER A 249 -3.82 6.74 -4.90
CA SER A 249 -4.83 7.74 -5.26
C SER A 249 -5.41 8.44 -4.03
N LEU A 250 -5.84 7.67 -3.03
CA LEU A 250 -6.38 8.20 -1.77
C LEU A 250 -5.33 8.95 -0.92
N ALA A 251 -4.05 8.64 -1.12
CA ALA A 251 -2.94 9.37 -0.50
C ALA A 251 -2.52 10.62 -1.28
N GLY A 252 -3.02 10.81 -2.51
CA GLY A 252 -2.59 11.89 -3.43
C GLY A 252 -1.18 11.67 -3.97
N LEU A 253 -0.76 10.42 -4.17
CA LEU A 253 0.60 10.05 -4.60
C LEU A 253 0.68 9.57 -6.05
N LEU A 254 -0.43 9.55 -6.79
CA LEU A 254 -0.39 9.24 -8.21
C LEU A 254 0.07 10.49 -8.98
N SER A 255 1.30 10.44 -9.50
CA SER A 255 1.82 11.49 -10.36
C SER A 255 1.26 11.33 -11.78
N GLU A 256 0.79 12.44 -12.38
CA GLU A 256 0.35 12.53 -13.78
C GLU A 256 -0.71 11.48 -14.20
N GLY A 257 -1.46 10.94 -13.24
CA GLY A 257 -2.54 9.98 -13.47
C GLY A 257 -2.09 8.62 -14.00
N GLY A 258 -0.80 8.28 -13.92
CA GLY A 258 -0.26 7.01 -14.37
C GLY A 258 -0.42 5.88 -13.33
N ILE A 259 -0.71 4.67 -13.80
CA ILE A 259 -0.60 3.46 -12.98
C ILE A 259 0.83 2.92 -13.03
N SER A 260 1.45 2.74 -11.87
CA SER A 260 2.78 2.14 -11.79
C SER A 260 2.69 0.63 -11.69
N ARG A 261 3.52 -0.08 -12.49
CA ARG A 261 3.77 -1.51 -12.32
C ARG A 261 4.99 -1.81 -11.45
N THR A 262 5.63 -0.77 -10.94
CA THR A 262 6.75 -0.87 -10.01
C THR A 262 6.23 -1.16 -8.60
N ARG A 263 6.84 -2.11 -7.90
CA ARG A 263 6.46 -2.40 -6.51
C ARG A 263 6.90 -1.26 -5.60
N PRO A 264 6.00 -0.72 -4.76
CA PRO A 264 6.36 0.34 -3.83
C PRO A 264 7.53 -0.07 -2.91
N PHE A 265 8.44 0.86 -2.67
CA PHE A 265 9.48 0.76 -1.65
C PHE A 265 9.31 1.90 -0.67
N ARG A 266 8.92 1.58 0.56
CA ARG A 266 8.66 2.57 1.61
C ARG A 266 9.69 2.41 2.72
N GLU A 267 10.32 3.53 3.08
CA GLU A 267 11.38 3.61 4.08
C GLU A 267 11.06 4.71 5.09
N PRO A 268 10.13 4.47 6.01
CA PRO A 268 9.82 5.45 7.03
C PRO A 268 10.98 5.63 8.01
N HIS A 269 11.23 6.86 8.43
CA HIS A 269 12.23 7.12 9.45
C HIS A 269 11.77 6.59 10.81
N HIS A 270 12.68 6.12 11.68
CA HIS A 270 12.33 5.53 12.99
C HIS A 270 11.61 6.50 13.94
N THR A 271 11.72 7.82 13.72
CA THR A 271 10.98 8.85 14.48
C THR A 271 9.57 9.11 13.93
N ALA A 272 9.14 8.42 12.88
CA ALA A 272 7.80 8.60 12.32
C ALA A 272 6.71 8.33 13.38
N SER A 273 5.67 9.15 13.36
CA SER A 273 4.55 8.99 14.29
C SER A 273 3.74 7.74 13.99
N MET A 274 2.98 7.23 14.98
CA MET A 274 2.05 6.11 14.79
C MET A 274 1.08 6.37 13.63
N ALA A 275 0.55 7.60 13.52
CA ALA A 275 -0.36 7.96 12.45
C ALA A 275 0.31 7.96 11.06
N ALA A 276 1.59 8.29 10.96
CA ALA A 276 2.33 8.17 9.71
C ALA A 276 2.54 6.71 9.30
N ILE A 277 2.84 5.82 10.25
CA ILE A 277 3.10 4.40 9.99
C ILE A 277 1.82 3.64 9.68
N VAL A 278 0.81 3.74 10.54
CA VAL A 278 -0.43 2.95 10.47
C VAL A 278 -1.48 3.61 9.58
N GLY A 279 -1.48 4.91 9.55
CA GLY A 279 -2.54 5.72 8.98
C GLY A 279 -3.38 6.38 10.06
N GLY A 280 -4.21 7.32 9.67
CA GLY A 280 -5.07 8.05 10.60
C GLY A 280 -5.17 9.54 10.29
N GLY A 281 -5.42 10.31 11.33
CA GLY A 281 -5.63 11.74 11.20
C GLY A 281 -6.98 12.12 10.55
N LYS A 282 -7.09 13.36 10.07
CA LYS A 282 -8.27 13.84 9.34
C LYS A 282 -8.39 13.09 8.01
N GLY A 283 -9.54 12.47 7.72
CA GLY A 283 -9.77 11.68 6.50
C GLY A 283 -9.33 10.20 6.63
N ALA A 284 -8.83 9.73 7.81
CA ALA A 284 -8.30 8.36 8.02
C ALA A 284 -7.38 7.90 6.87
N LYS A 285 -6.44 8.76 6.47
CA LYS A 285 -5.53 8.51 5.34
C LYS A 285 -4.71 7.23 5.56
N PRO A 286 -4.34 6.50 4.47
CA PRO A 286 -3.44 5.37 4.56
C PRO A 286 -2.07 5.80 5.08
N GLY A 287 -1.44 4.96 5.92
CA GLY A 287 -0.07 5.14 6.41
C GLY A 287 0.94 4.36 5.58
N GLU A 288 2.22 4.42 5.98
CA GLU A 288 3.35 3.77 5.29
C GLU A 288 3.15 2.26 5.12
N ILE A 289 2.49 1.59 6.09
CA ILE A 289 2.14 0.17 6.02
C ILE A 289 1.24 -0.11 4.81
N SER A 290 0.22 0.72 4.61
CA SER A 290 -0.72 0.58 3.48
C SER A 290 -0.08 1.04 2.17
N LEU A 291 0.73 2.10 2.18
CA LEU A 291 1.47 2.58 1.01
C LEU A 291 2.51 1.59 0.51
N ALA A 292 2.99 0.67 1.37
CA ALA A 292 3.87 -0.43 1.00
C ALA A 292 3.12 -1.65 0.43
N HIS A 293 1.80 -1.59 0.26
CA HIS A 293 1.00 -2.71 -0.23
C HIS A 293 1.53 -3.27 -1.55
N ASN A 294 1.60 -4.60 -1.66
CA ASN A 294 2.21 -5.35 -2.77
C ASN A 294 3.70 -5.02 -3.05
N GLY A 295 4.36 -4.29 -2.15
CA GLY A 295 5.74 -3.84 -2.25
C GLY A 295 6.58 -4.21 -1.04
N VAL A 296 7.49 -3.33 -0.67
CA VAL A 296 8.47 -3.48 0.39
C VAL A 296 8.30 -2.38 1.43
N LEU A 297 8.22 -2.79 2.70
CA LEU A 297 8.39 -1.89 3.84
C LEU A 297 9.79 -2.15 4.42
N PHE A 298 10.71 -1.21 4.22
CA PHE A 298 12.04 -1.26 4.80
C PHE A 298 12.08 -0.41 6.08
N MET A 299 12.44 -1.03 7.19
CA MET A 299 12.55 -0.37 8.49
C MET A 299 14.00 -0.46 8.98
N ASP A 300 14.77 0.60 8.74
CA ASP A 300 16.14 0.70 9.25
C ASP A 300 16.14 1.05 10.74
N GLU A 301 17.23 0.70 11.44
CA GLU A 301 17.34 0.87 12.90
C GLU A 301 16.10 0.34 13.65
N PHE A 302 15.61 -0.83 13.25
CA PHE A 302 14.33 -1.39 13.69
C PHE A 302 14.09 -1.33 15.21
N PRO A 303 15.06 -1.61 16.12
CA PRO A 303 14.86 -1.47 17.55
C PRO A 303 14.71 -0.01 18.04
N GLU A 304 15.00 1.01 17.21
CA GLU A 304 14.86 2.42 17.59
C GLU A 304 13.42 2.95 17.42
N TYR A 305 12.58 2.25 16.69
CA TYR A 305 11.16 2.59 16.64
C TYR A 305 10.52 2.46 18.01
N SER A 306 9.51 3.27 18.27
CA SER A 306 8.76 3.18 19.53
C SER A 306 8.15 1.78 19.67
N ARG A 307 8.12 1.26 20.89
CA ARG A 307 7.53 -0.06 21.17
C ARG A 307 6.09 -0.17 20.68
N GLN A 308 5.34 0.92 20.74
CA GLN A 308 3.97 0.98 20.25
C GLN A 308 3.88 0.76 18.76
N VAL A 309 4.75 1.38 17.94
CA VAL A 309 4.84 1.17 16.51
C VAL A 309 5.19 -0.29 16.19
N LEU A 310 6.21 -0.85 16.86
CA LEU A 310 6.63 -2.24 16.63
C LEU A 310 5.50 -3.25 16.93
N GLU A 311 4.78 -3.08 18.03
CA GLU A 311 3.68 -3.98 18.38
C GLU A 311 2.51 -3.89 17.39
N THR A 312 2.26 -2.72 16.82
CA THR A 312 1.19 -2.53 15.84
C THR A 312 1.46 -3.26 14.53
N LEU A 313 2.72 -3.53 14.16
CA LEU A 313 3.06 -4.32 12.97
C LEU A 313 2.60 -5.77 13.03
N ARG A 314 2.35 -6.31 14.23
CA ARG A 314 2.03 -7.74 14.42
C ARG A 314 0.79 -8.18 13.66
N GLN A 315 -0.28 -7.41 13.72
CA GLN A 315 -1.52 -7.73 13.03
C GLN A 315 -1.37 -7.58 11.50
N PRO A 316 -0.90 -6.46 10.93
CA PRO A 316 -0.68 -6.31 9.50
C PRO A 316 0.15 -7.41 8.85
N ILE A 317 1.20 -7.86 9.52
CA ILE A 317 2.06 -8.96 9.04
C ILE A 317 1.30 -10.30 8.95
N GLU A 318 0.34 -10.55 9.83
CA GLU A 318 -0.45 -11.80 9.83
C GLU A 318 -1.67 -11.72 8.92
N THR A 319 -2.42 -10.64 9.01
CA THR A 319 -3.72 -10.55 8.32
C THR A 319 -3.61 -9.94 6.91
N GLY A 320 -2.52 -9.23 6.60
CA GLY A 320 -2.41 -8.46 5.37
C GLY A 320 -3.33 -7.25 5.31
N GLU A 321 -3.90 -6.85 6.47
CA GLU A 321 -4.78 -5.70 6.61
C GLU A 321 -4.41 -4.86 7.82
N VAL A 322 -4.62 -3.57 7.73
CA VAL A 322 -4.50 -2.63 8.84
C VAL A 322 -5.82 -1.92 9.08
N VAL A 323 -6.22 -1.83 10.34
CA VAL A 323 -7.44 -1.14 10.76
C VAL A 323 -7.09 0.22 11.33
N VAL A 324 -7.58 1.27 10.69
CA VAL A 324 -7.49 2.64 11.17
C VAL A 324 -8.77 2.96 11.93
N ALA A 325 -8.69 2.98 13.26
CA ALA A 325 -9.84 3.28 14.11
C ALA A 325 -10.09 4.79 14.21
N ARG A 326 -11.34 5.19 14.07
CA ARG A 326 -11.87 6.54 14.33
C ARG A 326 -13.02 6.48 15.31
N ALA A 327 -13.40 7.63 15.85
CA ALA A 327 -14.54 7.73 16.77
C ALA A 327 -15.83 7.11 16.17
N ASN A 328 -16.03 7.21 14.86
CA ASN A 328 -17.27 6.80 14.19
C ASN A 328 -17.07 5.78 13.05
N ALA A 329 -15.85 5.29 12.80
CA ALA A 329 -15.60 4.33 11.71
C ALA A 329 -14.33 3.51 11.95
N HIS A 330 -14.36 2.24 11.55
CA HIS A 330 -13.21 1.35 11.47
C HIS A 330 -12.88 1.12 9.98
N ILE A 331 -11.87 1.84 9.49
CA ILE A 331 -11.47 1.79 8.10
C ILE A 331 -10.38 0.74 7.94
N ARG A 332 -10.55 -0.18 6.96
CA ARG A 332 -9.57 -1.21 6.64
C ARG A 332 -8.80 -0.85 5.37
N TYR A 333 -7.48 -0.98 5.44
CA TYR A 333 -6.62 -0.88 4.28
C TYR A 333 -5.86 -2.18 4.08
N PRO A 334 -5.76 -2.69 2.85
CA PRO A 334 -4.89 -3.81 2.55
C PRO A 334 -3.42 -3.39 2.71
N CYS A 335 -2.59 -4.32 3.21
CA CYS A 335 -1.18 -4.06 3.50
C CYS A 335 -0.32 -5.32 3.38
N ARG A 336 -0.45 -6.04 2.27
CA ARG A 336 0.38 -7.22 1.95
C ARG A 336 1.76 -6.79 1.48
N PHE A 337 2.66 -6.46 2.39
CA PHE A 337 4.02 -6.01 2.09
C PHE A 337 5.06 -7.08 2.46
N LEU A 338 6.25 -6.96 1.89
CA LEU A 338 7.45 -7.64 2.33
C LEU A 338 8.16 -6.75 3.36
N LEU A 339 8.22 -7.20 4.63
CA LEU A 339 8.95 -6.49 5.67
C LEU A 339 10.44 -6.85 5.61
N ILE A 340 11.27 -5.85 5.42
CA ILE A 340 12.72 -5.92 5.60
C ILE A 340 13.09 -5.01 6.77
N ALA A 341 13.66 -5.59 7.81
CA ALA A 341 14.13 -4.85 8.97
C ALA A 341 15.67 -4.91 9.05
N ALA A 342 16.27 -3.83 9.44
CA ALA A 342 17.70 -3.78 9.72
C ALA A 342 17.95 -3.34 11.16
N ALA A 343 18.89 -4.00 11.84
CA ALA A 343 19.26 -3.70 13.20
C ALA A 343 20.77 -3.72 13.37
N ASN A 344 21.29 -2.94 14.30
CA ASN A 344 22.63 -3.12 14.81
C ASN A 344 22.63 -4.26 15.85
N PRO A 345 23.76 -4.92 16.11
CA PRO A 345 23.82 -6.00 17.10
C PRO A 345 23.66 -5.51 18.54
N CYS A 346 23.86 -4.21 18.79
CA CYS A 346 23.64 -3.52 20.06
C CYS A 346 23.54 -2.02 19.81
N LYS A 347 23.20 -1.24 20.80
CA LYS A 347 23.08 0.21 20.69
C LYS A 347 24.38 0.90 20.26
N CYS A 348 25.55 0.42 20.70
CA CYS A 348 26.85 0.95 20.23
C CYS A 348 27.24 0.43 18.84
N GLY A 349 26.63 -0.64 18.35
CA GLY A 349 26.86 -1.21 17.02
C GLY A 349 28.02 -2.22 16.94
N TYR A 350 28.85 -2.37 17.99
CA TYR A 350 30.13 -3.09 17.93
C TYR A 350 30.20 -4.30 18.86
N LEU A 351 29.07 -5.00 19.11
CA LEU A 351 29.00 -6.15 20.00
C LEU A 351 30.03 -7.24 19.68
N SER A 352 30.29 -7.47 18.40
CA SER A 352 31.21 -8.50 17.89
C SER A 352 32.66 -8.01 17.68
N ASP A 353 32.97 -6.73 17.96
CA ASP A 353 34.29 -6.15 17.82
C ASP A 353 34.89 -5.86 19.20
N PRO A 354 35.80 -6.70 19.73
CA PRO A 354 36.34 -6.51 21.09
C PRO A 354 37.06 -5.19 21.32
N ALA A 355 37.60 -4.58 20.25
CA ALA A 355 38.31 -3.31 20.33
C ALA A 355 37.43 -2.08 20.46
N ARG A 356 36.15 -2.19 19.98
CA ARG A 356 35.17 -1.10 19.94
C ARG A 356 33.94 -1.37 20.82
N ALA A 357 33.83 -2.56 21.34
CA ALA A 357 32.69 -2.97 22.15
C ALA A 357 32.57 -2.13 23.42
N CYS A 358 31.36 -1.79 23.82
CA CYS A 358 31.14 -1.08 25.09
C CYS A 358 31.35 -2.03 26.29
N ALA A 359 31.58 -1.47 27.49
CA ALA A 359 31.84 -2.23 28.70
C ALA A 359 30.66 -3.14 29.16
N ARG A 360 29.50 -3.05 28.51
CA ARG A 360 28.28 -3.81 28.88
C ARG A 360 28.04 -5.06 28.03
N VAL A 361 29.02 -5.51 27.24
CA VAL A 361 28.95 -6.76 26.46
C VAL A 361 28.85 -7.97 27.42
N PRO A 362 27.96 -8.98 27.13
CA PRO A 362 27.00 -9.08 26.03
C PRO A 362 25.62 -8.44 26.31
N LEU A 363 25.35 -7.98 27.53
CA LEU A 363 24.04 -7.48 27.98
C LEU A 363 23.50 -6.35 27.10
N CYS A 364 24.37 -5.50 26.54
CA CYS A 364 23.93 -4.39 25.67
C CYS A 364 23.24 -4.90 24.38
N GLY A 365 23.62 -6.05 23.89
CA GLY A 365 22.98 -6.69 22.73
C GLY A 365 21.58 -7.22 23.10
N ASP A 366 21.46 -7.91 24.21
CA ASP A 366 20.21 -8.49 24.68
C ASP A 366 19.19 -7.39 24.99
N GLU A 367 19.61 -6.29 25.66
CA GLU A 367 18.76 -5.14 25.94
C GLU A 367 18.30 -4.43 24.65
N TYR A 368 19.17 -4.31 23.65
CA TYR A 368 18.86 -3.60 22.43
C TYR A 368 17.91 -4.39 21.53
N LEU A 369 18.23 -5.66 21.25
CA LEU A 369 17.37 -6.53 20.46
C LEU A 369 16.11 -6.96 21.23
N GLY A 370 16.16 -6.99 22.55
CA GLY A 370 15.01 -7.24 23.42
C GLY A 370 13.91 -6.19 23.37
N ARG A 371 14.16 -5.03 22.74
CA ARG A 371 13.11 -4.06 22.39
C ARG A 371 12.12 -4.61 21.38
N ILE A 372 12.54 -5.57 20.54
CA ILE A 372 11.66 -6.32 19.64
C ILE A 372 11.06 -7.45 20.45
N SER A 373 9.73 -7.46 20.60
CA SER A 373 9.07 -8.51 21.37
C SER A 373 9.26 -9.89 20.74
N GLY A 374 9.31 -10.94 21.56
CA GLY A 374 9.42 -12.32 21.08
C GLY A 374 8.39 -12.66 19.99
N PRO A 375 7.09 -12.35 20.20
CA PRO A 375 6.07 -12.57 19.17
C PRO A 375 6.31 -11.83 17.85
N LEU A 376 6.89 -10.63 17.85
CA LEU A 376 7.25 -9.91 16.63
C LEU A 376 8.50 -10.51 15.98
N MET A 377 9.51 -10.84 16.78
CA MET A 377 10.72 -11.53 16.32
C MET A 377 10.37 -12.85 15.64
N ASP A 378 9.39 -13.56 16.15
CA ASP A 378 8.94 -14.85 15.58
C ASP A 378 8.29 -14.71 14.21
N ARG A 379 7.87 -13.52 13.82
CA ARG A 379 7.28 -13.21 12.50
C ARG A 379 8.30 -13.03 11.38
N PHE A 380 9.57 -12.86 11.71
CA PHE A 380 10.64 -12.89 10.70
C PHE A 380 10.94 -14.33 10.30
N ASP A 381 10.82 -14.63 9.02
CA ASP A 381 11.12 -15.95 8.44
C ASP A 381 12.63 -16.17 8.30
N LEU A 382 13.32 -15.09 7.90
CA LEU A 382 14.74 -15.06 7.62
C LEU A 382 15.45 -14.11 8.58
N ARG A 383 16.47 -14.62 9.28
CA ARG A 383 17.36 -13.82 10.15
C ARG A 383 18.79 -13.98 9.62
N VAL A 384 19.41 -12.86 9.27
CA VAL A 384 20.68 -12.84 8.55
C VAL A 384 21.66 -11.94 9.26
N ASP A 385 22.82 -12.49 9.58
CA ASP A 385 23.94 -11.70 10.04
C ASP A 385 24.65 -11.10 8.83
N VAL A 386 24.87 -9.77 8.86
CA VAL A 386 25.55 -8.98 7.82
C VAL A 386 26.88 -8.49 8.40
N PRO A 387 27.96 -9.28 8.26
CA PRO A 387 29.25 -8.92 8.81
C PRO A 387 29.86 -7.70 8.09
N PRO A 388 30.81 -6.98 8.69
CA PRO A 388 31.54 -5.94 7.99
C PRO A 388 32.33 -6.54 6.83
N VAL A 389 32.37 -5.81 5.70
CA VAL A 389 33.17 -6.20 4.53
C VAL A 389 34.62 -5.83 4.80
N ALA A 390 35.57 -6.74 4.51
CA ALA A 390 36.98 -6.46 4.64
C ALA A 390 37.37 -5.35 3.64
N PHE A 391 38.29 -4.46 4.04
CA PHE A 391 38.77 -3.38 3.16
C PHE A 391 39.38 -3.91 1.87
N THR A 392 40.07 -5.06 1.94
CA THR A 392 40.62 -5.76 0.77
C THR A 392 39.56 -6.17 -0.25
N ASP A 393 38.34 -6.50 0.22
CA ASP A 393 37.24 -6.91 -0.65
C ASP A 393 36.58 -5.69 -1.32
N LEU A 394 36.71 -4.49 -0.74
CA LEU A 394 36.16 -3.26 -1.30
C LEU A 394 36.88 -2.83 -2.60
N ASP A 395 38.12 -3.21 -2.79
CA ASP A 395 38.91 -2.90 -4.01
C ASP A 395 38.66 -3.93 -5.13
N LEU A 396 38.05 -5.09 -4.82
CA LEU A 396 37.75 -6.10 -5.83
C LEU A 396 36.69 -5.61 -6.83
N PRO A 397 36.74 -6.06 -8.09
CA PRO A 397 35.66 -5.77 -9.04
C PRO A 397 34.35 -6.33 -8.56
N PRO A 398 33.20 -5.76 -8.99
CA PRO A 398 31.90 -6.31 -8.70
C PRO A 398 31.79 -7.78 -9.08
N SER A 399 31.39 -8.64 -8.17
CA SER A 399 31.32 -10.10 -8.36
C SER A 399 29.92 -10.63 -8.03
N GLY A 400 29.63 -11.84 -8.49
CA GLY A 400 28.36 -12.50 -8.27
C GLY A 400 27.28 -12.13 -9.29
N ASP A 401 26.06 -12.56 -9.02
CA ASP A 401 24.93 -12.40 -9.92
C ASP A 401 24.43 -10.94 -10.00
N THR A 402 24.04 -10.52 -11.19
CA THR A 402 23.38 -9.22 -11.41
C THR A 402 21.97 -9.24 -10.85
N SER A 403 21.41 -8.06 -10.53
CA SER A 403 19.98 -7.95 -10.18
C SER A 403 19.07 -8.56 -11.25
N ALA A 404 19.40 -8.39 -12.53
CA ALA A 404 18.65 -8.97 -13.63
C ALA A 404 18.63 -10.51 -13.61
N THR A 405 19.79 -11.14 -13.34
CA THR A 405 19.88 -12.61 -13.22
C THR A 405 19.03 -13.14 -12.05
N VAL A 406 19.14 -12.49 -10.90
CA VAL A 406 18.34 -12.86 -9.72
C VAL A 406 16.84 -12.64 -9.97
N ALA A 407 16.47 -11.52 -10.60
CA ALA A 407 15.07 -11.22 -10.95
C ALA A 407 14.42 -12.30 -11.83
N VAL A 408 15.17 -12.87 -12.78
CA VAL A 408 14.67 -13.98 -13.63
C VAL A 408 14.37 -15.23 -12.79
N ARG A 409 15.26 -15.60 -11.85
CA ARG A 409 15.02 -16.75 -10.94
C ARG A 409 13.82 -16.50 -10.03
N VAL A 410 13.74 -15.32 -9.43
CA VAL A 410 12.60 -14.89 -8.60
C VAL A 410 11.28 -14.93 -9.39
N ALA A 411 11.26 -14.37 -10.60
CA ALA A 411 10.08 -14.39 -11.46
C ALA A 411 9.66 -15.80 -11.85
N THR A 412 10.63 -16.70 -12.07
CA THR A 412 10.37 -18.12 -12.38
C THR A 412 9.73 -18.84 -11.19
N ALA A 413 10.30 -18.68 -9.97
CA ALA A 413 9.72 -19.23 -8.75
C ALA A 413 8.31 -18.68 -8.48
N ARG A 414 8.08 -17.38 -8.69
CA ARG A 414 6.75 -16.76 -8.56
C ARG A 414 5.73 -17.31 -9.57
N ARG A 415 6.14 -17.61 -10.81
CA ARG A 415 5.26 -18.26 -11.81
C ARG A 415 4.84 -19.66 -11.37
N VAL A 416 5.77 -20.44 -10.80
CA VAL A 416 5.46 -21.77 -10.24
C VAL A 416 4.44 -21.66 -9.11
N GLN A 417 4.59 -20.70 -8.20
CA GLN A 417 3.65 -20.43 -7.12
C GLN A 417 2.28 -19.99 -7.66
N ALA A 418 2.25 -19.06 -8.61
CA ALA A 418 1.00 -18.61 -9.24
C ALA A 418 0.23 -19.75 -9.93
N ALA A 419 0.93 -20.67 -10.61
CA ALA A 419 0.32 -21.86 -11.20
C ALA A 419 -0.22 -22.82 -10.12
N ARG A 420 0.53 -23.01 -9.02
CA ARG A 420 0.12 -23.84 -7.88
C ARG A 420 -1.15 -23.32 -7.19
N PHE A 421 -1.30 -22.00 -7.09
CA PHE A 421 -2.40 -21.35 -6.40
C PHE A 421 -3.51 -20.83 -7.33
N ALA A 422 -3.53 -21.22 -8.62
CA ALA A 422 -4.46 -20.71 -9.60
C ALA A 422 -5.95 -20.87 -9.21
N SER A 423 -6.29 -21.92 -8.44
CA SER A 423 -7.65 -22.17 -7.92
C SER A 423 -7.92 -21.48 -6.56
N ARG A 424 -6.98 -20.75 -6.00
CA ARG A 424 -7.02 -20.16 -4.67
C ARG A 424 -6.62 -18.67 -4.74
N PRO A 425 -7.57 -17.77 -5.07
CA PRO A 425 -7.27 -16.34 -5.26
C PRO A 425 -6.80 -15.63 -3.98
N ASP A 426 -7.05 -16.20 -2.81
CA ASP A 426 -6.58 -15.78 -1.51
C ASP A 426 -5.07 -15.97 -1.30
N LEU A 427 -4.45 -16.90 -2.04
CA LEU A 427 -3.04 -17.25 -1.94
C LEU A 427 -2.27 -16.73 -3.16
N ARG A 428 -1.19 -16.01 -2.93
CA ARG A 428 -0.34 -15.46 -3.99
C ARG A 428 1.08 -16.04 -3.99
N VAL A 429 1.58 -16.38 -2.80
CA VAL A 429 2.98 -16.82 -2.58
C VAL A 429 3.07 -17.84 -1.47
N ASN A 430 4.23 -18.49 -1.35
CA ASN A 430 4.44 -19.55 -0.33
C ASN A 430 4.33 -19.02 1.12
N ALA A 431 4.57 -17.72 1.37
CA ALA A 431 4.35 -17.14 2.70
C ALA A 431 2.87 -17.17 3.13
N ASP A 432 1.94 -17.27 2.19
CA ASP A 432 0.50 -17.35 2.46
C ASP A 432 0.01 -18.77 2.84
N LEU A 433 0.86 -19.79 2.69
CA LEU A 433 0.50 -21.18 2.98
C LEU A 433 0.21 -21.40 4.46
N GLU A 434 -0.94 -22.03 4.78
CA GLU A 434 -1.35 -22.35 6.15
C GLU A 434 -2.08 -23.69 6.24
N GLY A 435 -2.12 -24.26 7.45
CA GLY A 435 -2.88 -25.47 7.76
C GLY A 435 -2.52 -26.66 6.90
N SER A 436 -3.51 -27.47 6.53
CA SER A 436 -3.33 -28.71 5.74
C SER A 436 -2.69 -28.49 4.38
N LEU A 437 -2.90 -27.32 3.76
CA LEU A 437 -2.29 -27.00 2.47
C LEU A 437 -0.78 -26.80 2.59
N LEU A 438 -0.30 -26.22 3.71
CA LEU A 438 1.13 -26.13 3.98
C LEU A 438 1.74 -27.54 4.13
N ASP A 439 1.06 -28.44 4.86
CA ASP A 439 1.52 -29.80 5.07
C ASP A 439 1.57 -30.60 3.76
N GLU A 440 0.65 -30.34 2.83
CA GLU A 440 0.63 -30.98 1.50
C GLU A 440 1.72 -30.40 0.59
N VAL A 441 1.77 -29.07 0.43
CA VAL A 441 2.62 -28.38 -0.57
C VAL A 441 4.09 -28.33 -0.16
N ALA A 442 4.36 -28.22 1.15
CA ALA A 442 5.70 -28.08 1.71
C ALA A 442 6.19 -29.32 2.45
N ALA A 443 5.55 -30.48 2.27
CA ALA A 443 6.00 -31.75 2.87
C ALA A 443 7.45 -32.06 2.46
N PRO A 444 8.39 -32.16 3.41
CA PRO A 444 9.75 -32.57 3.11
C PRO A 444 9.84 -34.09 2.90
N ASP A 445 10.88 -34.50 2.17
CA ASP A 445 11.26 -35.93 2.14
C ASP A 445 11.60 -36.47 3.55
N ASP A 446 11.73 -37.77 3.70
CA ASP A 446 11.97 -38.41 5.01
C ASP A 446 13.26 -37.88 5.66
N ALA A 447 14.32 -37.67 4.90
CA ALA A 447 15.58 -37.10 5.39
C ALA A 447 15.44 -35.65 5.86
N GLY A 448 14.69 -34.84 5.12
CA GLY A 448 14.36 -33.47 5.48
C GLY A 448 13.47 -33.38 6.71
N ARG A 449 12.48 -34.29 6.81
CA ARG A 449 11.60 -34.38 7.99
C ARG A 449 12.40 -34.75 9.24
N ALA A 450 13.26 -35.79 9.16
CA ALA A 450 14.11 -36.17 10.25
C ALA A 450 15.09 -35.08 10.69
N LEU A 451 15.62 -34.29 9.74
CA LEU A 451 16.45 -33.14 10.05
C LEU A 451 15.64 -32.06 10.78
N LEU A 452 14.47 -31.70 10.27
CA LEU A 452 13.63 -30.62 10.84
C LEU A 452 13.16 -30.98 12.26
N THR A 453 12.78 -32.26 12.51
CA THR A 453 12.39 -32.74 13.84
C THR A 453 13.54 -32.59 14.84
N ARG A 454 14.74 -33.08 14.49
CA ARG A 454 15.94 -32.97 15.36
C ARG A 454 16.27 -31.51 15.67
N VAL A 455 16.14 -30.63 14.69
CA VAL A 455 16.39 -29.20 14.87
C VAL A 455 15.32 -28.55 15.76
N ALA A 456 14.06 -28.91 15.57
CA ALA A 456 12.94 -28.42 16.37
C ALA A 456 13.12 -28.79 17.86
N GLU A 457 13.51 -30.04 18.14
CA GLU A 457 13.79 -30.54 19.51
C GLU A 457 15.02 -29.84 20.11
N ARG A 458 16.13 -29.78 19.36
CA ARG A 458 17.39 -29.22 19.86
C ARG A 458 17.33 -27.73 20.18
N PHE A 459 16.63 -26.95 19.34
CA PHE A 459 16.58 -25.50 19.46
C PHE A 459 15.24 -24.98 19.99
N GLY A 460 14.32 -25.86 20.39
CA GLY A 460 13.03 -25.48 20.96
C GLY A 460 12.16 -24.67 19.99
N LEU A 461 12.09 -25.06 18.72
CA LEU A 461 11.26 -24.34 17.75
C LEU A 461 9.78 -24.44 18.15
N THR A 462 9.10 -23.29 18.13
CA THR A 462 7.64 -23.26 18.26
C THR A 462 6.96 -23.88 17.02
N ALA A 463 5.71 -24.32 17.14
CA ALA A 463 4.93 -24.79 15.97
C ALA A 463 4.90 -23.75 14.84
N ARG A 464 4.79 -22.45 15.18
CA ARG A 464 4.90 -21.36 14.20
C ARG A 464 6.27 -21.33 13.53
N GLY A 465 7.34 -21.49 14.31
CA GLY A 465 8.71 -21.54 13.80
C GLY A 465 8.93 -22.71 12.84
N TYR A 466 8.37 -23.88 13.16
CA TYR A 466 8.38 -25.08 12.33
C TYR A 466 7.70 -24.82 10.96
N HIS A 467 6.48 -24.29 10.96
CA HIS A 467 5.74 -23.99 9.73
C HIS A 467 6.44 -22.90 8.87
N ARG A 468 7.11 -21.93 9.50
CA ARG A 468 7.89 -20.92 8.76
C ARG A 468 9.10 -21.53 8.05
N VAL A 469 9.79 -22.47 8.68
CA VAL A 469 10.87 -23.22 8.02
C VAL A 469 10.35 -23.96 6.80
N LEU A 470 9.18 -24.60 6.89
CA LEU A 470 8.56 -25.31 5.76
C LEU A 470 8.22 -24.37 4.59
N ARG A 471 7.64 -23.17 4.87
CA ARG A 471 7.35 -22.16 3.84
C ARG A 471 8.61 -21.71 3.12
N VAL A 472 9.67 -21.43 3.87
CA VAL A 472 10.98 -21.04 3.33
C VAL A 472 11.60 -22.16 2.51
N ALA A 473 11.59 -23.41 3.05
CA ALA A 473 12.11 -24.58 2.35
C ALA A 473 11.38 -24.85 1.03
N ARG A 474 10.04 -24.64 0.99
CA ARG A 474 9.26 -24.72 -0.26
C ARG A 474 9.69 -23.66 -1.27
N THR A 475 9.97 -22.45 -0.81
CA THR A 475 10.43 -21.37 -1.68
C THR A 475 11.83 -21.65 -2.24
N ILE A 476 12.73 -22.17 -1.42
CA ILE A 476 14.07 -22.61 -1.88
C ILE A 476 13.94 -23.70 -2.93
N ALA A 477 13.05 -24.69 -2.70
CA ALA A 477 12.80 -25.75 -3.67
C ALA A 477 12.22 -25.21 -5.00
N ASP A 478 11.35 -24.19 -4.95
CA ASP A 478 10.84 -23.52 -6.15
C ASP A 478 11.94 -22.77 -6.92
N LEU A 479 12.87 -22.11 -6.21
CA LEU A 479 14.04 -21.45 -6.80
C LEU A 479 14.99 -22.43 -7.47
N ASP A 480 15.14 -23.64 -6.89
CA ASP A 480 15.98 -24.72 -7.40
C ASP A 480 15.27 -25.56 -8.49
N GLY A 481 14.03 -25.22 -8.85
CA GLY A 481 13.22 -25.97 -9.83
C GLY A 481 12.83 -27.38 -9.35
N SER A 482 12.86 -27.63 -8.04
CA SER A 482 12.53 -28.95 -7.46
C SER A 482 11.01 -29.11 -7.25
N ALA A 483 10.46 -30.21 -7.71
CA ALA A 483 9.04 -30.52 -7.50
C ALA A 483 8.70 -30.72 -6.02
N GLY A 484 9.58 -31.37 -5.23
CA GLY A 484 9.39 -31.62 -3.81
C GLY A 484 10.42 -30.92 -2.93
N VAL A 485 10.10 -30.77 -1.65
CA VAL A 485 11.03 -30.25 -0.64
C VAL A 485 11.96 -31.36 -0.18
N ARG A 486 13.26 -31.19 -0.34
CA ARG A 486 14.30 -32.14 0.03
C ARG A 486 15.12 -31.66 1.20
N GLN A 487 15.91 -32.57 1.81
CA GLN A 487 16.78 -32.25 2.96
C GLN A 487 17.66 -31.00 2.76
N PRO A 488 18.33 -30.77 1.61
CA PRO A 488 19.13 -29.54 1.43
C PRO A 488 18.30 -28.24 1.57
N HIS A 489 17.05 -28.22 1.04
CA HIS A 489 16.17 -27.07 1.14
C HIS A 489 15.79 -26.78 2.59
N VAL A 490 15.52 -27.84 3.37
CA VAL A 490 15.24 -27.73 4.81
C VAL A 490 16.48 -27.24 5.56
N ALA A 491 17.68 -27.77 5.24
CA ALA A 491 18.92 -27.35 5.87
C ALA A 491 19.22 -25.86 5.63
N GLU A 492 19.05 -25.37 4.39
CA GLU A 492 19.21 -23.95 4.07
C GLU A 492 18.17 -23.10 4.83
N ALA A 493 16.89 -23.48 4.82
CA ALA A 493 15.82 -22.76 5.52
C ALA A 493 16.07 -22.65 7.03
N VAL A 494 16.50 -23.73 7.66
CA VAL A 494 16.86 -23.78 9.08
C VAL A 494 18.01 -22.83 9.39
N SER A 495 19.00 -22.71 8.50
CA SER A 495 20.17 -21.84 8.70
C SER A 495 19.81 -20.37 8.86
N TYR A 496 18.67 -19.93 8.31
CA TYR A 496 18.16 -18.56 8.48
C TYR A 496 17.30 -18.37 9.74
N ARG A 497 16.96 -19.43 10.44
CA ARG A 497 16.16 -19.36 11.66
C ARG A 497 17.01 -19.40 12.92
N ILE A 498 18.10 -20.14 12.90
CA ILE A 498 19.00 -20.31 14.03
C ILE A 498 20.10 -19.26 13.95
N THR A 499 20.17 -18.37 14.93
CA THR A 499 21.22 -17.36 15.02
C THR A 499 22.49 -17.93 15.65
N ALA A 500 23.65 -17.33 15.33
CA ALA A 500 24.94 -17.73 15.90
C ALA A 500 24.98 -17.70 17.46
N ALA A 501 24.13 -16.90 18.09
CA ALA A 501 23.99 -16.87 19.54
C ALA A 501 23.37 -18.17 20.10
N GLN A 502 22.42 -18.77 19.38
CA GLN A 502 21.77 -20.03 19.78
C GLN A 502 22.62 -21.29 19.52
N THR A 503 23.65 -21.19 18.71
CA THR A 503 24.59 -22.29 18.48
C THR A 503 25.71 -22.39 19.51
N ARG A 504 25.88 -21.36 20.37
CA ARG A 504 26.92 -21.28 21.40
C ARG A 504 26.43 -21.67 22.80
N SER A 505 25.14 -21.88 22.96
CA SER A 505 24.52 -22.46 24.16
C SER A 505 24.31 -23.98 23.98
#